data_314f1446a3a38230c3b5d9a7d6de6fdf
#
_entry.id   314f1446a3a38230c3b5d9a7d6de6fdf
#
_cell.length_a   1.000
_cell.length_b   1.000
_cell.length_c   1.000
_cell.angle_alpha   90.00
_cell.angle_beta   90.00
_cell.angle_gamma   90.00
#
_symmetry.space_group_name_H-M   'P 1'
#
loop_
_entity.id
_entity.type
_entity.pdbx_description
1 polymer ?
#
loop_
_entity_poly.entity_id
_entity_poly.type
_entity_poly.pdbx_seq_one_letter_code
_entity_poly.pdbx_strand_id
1 'polypeptide(L)'
;MKPVDMSVQRKYEREFVRTFFTSPTAVQGEDDSAKMIRSAAGLRGIQAPDVWVPDNEDATAPSMRDEGARNIIDVVAEHGADFPGEIHPRVVWHRDDAEKRLAGFEYMREIADPENGAVDHIDGFVIPEVGDIDDWKKADECFQMIEAEHGLEEGSLSMSVIVESGEAEIALNRVRDEMGKPSNTLERMFLLVDGEVDYTKDMRAMTPTGELPEWPELRHNTSKGASAAGLIAVDGPFDNIRDVEGYKERMEANRAKGMTGIWSLTPKQVEVANKAPLPPKDGTWLLEVGGGEVELVSEGGREVYDGDGVSLSESGGSYVLAIDGDEHELTEDELREELLDRTSYVPSMDDIVESMEEFEAAKEAGKGAIAMTQSATLSIDGVEIDLSKDRMWDEATYQAAQTPITLFQDVYEHRPDQHDALAEIYGSDVVERATQVGN
;
A
#
# COMPACT_ATOMS: atom_id res chain seq x y z
N MET A 1 35.03 19.77 8.99
CA MET A 1 34.14 19.32 7.92
C MET A 1 32.79 19.08 8.59
N LYS A 2 31.76 19.84 8.30
CA LYS A 2 30.40 19.49 8.73
C LYS A 2 30.00 18.21 8.02
N PRO A 3 29.33 17.25 8.66
CA PRO A 3 28.74 16.13 7.96
C PRO A 3 27.87 16.70 6.83
N VAL A 4 28.03 16.20 5.63
CA VAL A 4 27.08 16.48 4.54
C VAL A 4 25.78 15.86 5.03
N ASP A 5 24.76 16.65 5.18
CA ASP A 5 23.42 16.15 5.43
C ASP A 5 22.99 15.36 4.19
N MET A 6 22.98 14.04 4.33
CA MET A 6 22.61 13.10 3.27
C MET A 6 21.12 12.73 3.36
N SER A 7 20.38 13.35 4.27
CA SER A 7 18.93 13.21 4.28
C SER A 7 18.40 13.97 3.07
N VAL A 8 17.79 13.25 2.15
CA VAL A 8 16.87 13.84 1.17
C VAL A 8 15.74 14.39 2.02
N GLN A 9 15.67 15.72 2.15
CA GLN A 9 14.60 16.37 2.88
C GLN A 9 13.32 16.11 2.07
N ARG A 10 12.52 15.14 2.50
CA ARG A 10 11.22 14.89 1.86
C ARG A 10 10.37 16.13 2.03
N LYS A 11 9.81 16.62 0.96
CA LYS A 11 8.91 17.76 0.96
C LYS A 11 7.54 17.40 1.55
N TYR A 12 7.21 16.12 1.54
CA TYR A 12 5.97 15.54 2.05
C TYR A 12 6.27 14.75 3.31
N GLU A 13 5.54 15.06 4.39
CA GLU A 13 5.71 14.40 5.69
C GLU A 13 5.14 12.98 5.70
N ARG A 14 4.30 12.62 4.73
CA ARG A 14 3.67 11.31 4.62
C ARG A 14 4.66 10.24 4.20
N GLU A 15 4.77 9.18 5.00
CA GLU A 15 5.63 8.03 4.71
C GLU A 15 4.90 6.90 3.97
N PHE A 16 3.56 6.85 4.03
CA PHE A 16 2.76 5.75 3.51
C PHE A 16 1.55 6.23 2.71
N VAL A 17 1.27 5.54 1.61
CA VAL A 17 0.02 5.59 0.85
C VAL A 17 -0.51 4.16 0.76
N ARG A 18 -1.72 3.90 1.27
CA ARG A 18 -2.38 2.59 1.21
C ARG A 18 -3.19 2.42 -0.05
N THR A 19 -3.79 3.52 -0.51
CA THR A 19 -4.75 3.53 -1.61
C THR A 19 -4.46 4.64 -2.60
N PHE A 20 -4.36 4.24 -3.87
CA PHE A 20 -4.27 5.12 -5.03
C PHE A 20 -5.52 4.85 -5.88
N PHE A 21 -6.51 5.75 -5.83
CA PHE A 21 -7.85 5.50 -6.38
C PHE A 21 -8.14 6.36 -7.59
N THR A 22 -8.39 5.75 -8.74
CA THR A 22 -8.76 6.47 -9.96
C THR A 22 -10.27 6.56 -10.15
N SER A 23 -10.73 7.69 -10.70
CA SER A 23 -12.09 7.90 -11.13
C SER A 23 -12.15 8.65 -12.46
N PRO A 24 -13.04 8.27 -13.40
CA PRO A 24 -13.23 9.02 -14.64
C PRO A 24 -13.59 10.49 -14.37
N THR A 25 -13.02 11.40 -15.15
CA THR A 25 -13.32 12.85 -15.02
C THR A 25 -14.52 13.28 -15.81
N ALA A 26 -14.82 12.58 -16.93
CA ALA A 26 -16.02 12.79 -17.71
C ALA A 26 -16.52 11.48 -18.32
N VAL A 27 -17.84 11.26 -18.30
CA VAL A 27 -18.48 10.07 -18.88
C VAL A 27 -19.43 10.49 -19.99
N GLN A 28 -19.19 9.96 -21.20
CA GLN A 28 -19.99 10.27 -22.36
C GLN A 28 -21.41 9.67 -22.26
N GLY A 29 -22.43 10.45 -22.60
CA GLY A 29 -23.81 9.99 -22.68
C GLY A 29 -24.58 9.99 -21.35
N GLU A 30 -23.97 10.41 -20.27
CA GLU A 30 -24.65 10.70 -18.99
C GLU A 30 -25.22 12.14 -19.01
N ASP A 31 -26.37 12.35 -18.33
CA ASP A 31 -26.96 13.67 -18.15
C ASP A 31 -26.02 14.63 -17.36
N ASP A 32 -25.22 14.04 -16.46
CA ASP A 32 -24.15 14.71 -15.72
C ASP A 32 -22.83 13.97 -15.99
N SER A 33 -22.01 14.51 -16.88
CA SER A 33 -20.73 13.90 -17.25
C SER A 33 -19.75 13.84 -16.07
N ALA A 34 -19.88 14.73 -15.08
CA ALA A 34 -19.04 14.79 -13.87
C ALA A 34 -19.53 13.89 -12.72
N LYS A 35 -20.58 13.07 -12.91
CA LYS A 35 -21.17 12.25 -11.84
C LYS A 35 -20.14 11.37 -11.11
N MET A 36 -19.23 10.73 -11.83
CA MET A 36 -18.26 9.80 -11.24
C MET A 36 -17.21 10.56 -10.41
N ILE A 37 -16.67 11.65 -10.93
CA ILE A 37 -15.68 12.47 -10.21
C ILE A 37 -16.30 13.14 -8.97
N ARG A 38 -17.56 13.59 -9.04
CA ARG A 38 -18.29 14.09 -7.86
C ARG A 38 -18.54 13.01 -6.81
N SER A 39 -18.87 11.80 -7.24
CA SER A 39 -19.02 10.67 -6.33
C SER A 39 -17.71 10.36 -5.60
N ALA A 40 -16.59 10.39 -6.30
CA ALA A 40 -15.27 10.18 -5.72
C ALA A 40 -14.90 11.31 -4.72
N ALA A 41 -15.11 12.56 -5.08
CA ALA A 41 -14.91 13.70 -4.19
C ALA A 41 -15.75 13.64 -2.89
N GLY A 42 -16.88 12.92 -2.91
CA GLY A 42 -17.77 12.70 -1.77
C GLY A 42 -17.35 11.57 -0.82
N LEU A 43 -16.32 10.79 -1.12
CA LEU A 43 -15.87 9.69 -0.26
C LEU A 43 -15.30 10.22 1.06
N ARG A 44 -15.62 9.52 2.17
CA ARG A 44 -15.21 9.93 3.53
C ARG A 44 -14.85 8.72 4.37
N GLY A 45 -14.11 8.95 5.46
CA GLY A 45 -13.70 7.93 6.42
C GLY A 45 -12.93 6.80 5.73
N ILE A 46 -13.22 5.56 6.11
CA ILE A 46 -12.50 4.39 5.61
C ILE A 46 -12.68 4.15 4.09
N GLN A 47 -13.67 4.76 3.45
CA GLN A 47 -13.87 4.68 2.01
C GLN A 47 -13.16 5.79 1.22
N ALA A 48 -12.65 6.82 1.89
CA ALA A 48 -11.86 7.85 1.23
C ALA A 48 -10.42 7.36 1.01
N PRO A 49 -9.88 7.43 -0.21
CA PRO A 49 -8.52 7.01 -0.49
C PRO A 49 -7.48 7.96 0.13
N ASP A 50 -6.26 7.45 0.30
CA ASP A 50 -5.13 8.30 0.69
C ASP A 50 -4.71 9.23 -0.45
N VAL A 51 -4.76 8.72 -1.69
CA VAL A 51 -4.56 9.52 -2.91
C VAL A 51 -5.73 9.29 -3.86
N TRP A 52 -6.48 10.34 -4.15
CA TRP A 52 -7.50 10.33 -5.20
C TRP A 52 -6.92 10.87 -6.49
N VAL A 53 -7.16 10.13 -7.57
CA VAL A 53 -6.66 10.42 -8.91
C VAL A 53 -7.83 10.64 -9.86
N PRO A 54 -8.29 11.89 -10.03
CA PRO A 54 -9.15 12.23 -11.17
C PRO A 54 -8.44 11.90 -12.47
N ASP A 55 -8.95 10.91 -13.20
CA ASP A 55 -8.24 10.32 -14.33
C ASP A 55 -8.71 10.90 -15.65
N ASN A 56 -7.94 11.85 -16.19
CA ASN A 56 -8.20 12.49 -17.48
C ASN A 56 -7.41 11.83 -18.64
N GLU A 57 -6.99 10.60 -18.44
CA GLU A 57 -6.23 9.81 -19.43
C GLU A 57 -7.05 8.59 -19.86
N ASP A 58 -6.77 7.37 -19.40
CA ASP A 58 -7.40 6.13 -19.86
C ASP A 58 -8.84 5.96 -19.40
N ALA A 59 -9.19 6.42 -18.19
CA ALA A 59 -10.56 6.33 -17.71
C ALA A 59 -11.49 7.39 -18.35
N THR A 60 -10.96 8.35 -19.09
CA THR A 60 -11.72 9.39 -19.77
C THR A 60 -11.51 9.32 -21.29
N ALA A 61 -12.60 9.13 -22.03
CA ALA A 61 -12.53 9.05 -23.49
C ALA A 61 -11.79 10.27 -24.09
N PRO A 62 -10.93 10.11 -25.10
CA PRO A 62 -10.16 11.21 -25.68
C PRO A 62 -11.01 12.42 -26.11
N SER A 63 -12.23 12.18 -26.60
CA SER A 63 -13.18 13.25 -26.98
C SER A 63 -13.79 14.00 -25.81
N MET A 64 -13.61 13.53 -24.58
CA MET A 64 -14.17 14.10 -23.35
C MET A 64 -13.10 14.76 -22.46
N ARG A 65 -11.82 14.70 -22.83
CA ARG A 65 -10.71 15.17 -21.97
C ARG A 65 -10.74 16.67 -21.66
N ASP A 66 -11.17 17.51 -22.63
CA ASP A 66 -11.34 18.95 -22.37
C ASP A 66 -12.49 19.23 -21.40
N GLU A 67 -13.55 18.43 -21.46
CA GLU A 67 -14.63 18.48 -20.48
C GLU A 67 -14.18 17.88 -19.13
N GLY A 68 -13.40 16.82 -19.18
CA GLY A 68 -12.79 16.20 -18.01
C GLY A 68 -11.90 17.15 -17.22
N ALA A 69 -11.06 17.94 -17.89
CA ALA A 69 -10.23 18.97 -17.23
C ALA A 69 -11.09 20.03 -16.53
N ARG A 70 -12.16 20.52 -17.19
CA ARG A 70 -13.12 21.44 -16.56
C ARG A 70 -13.84 20.82 -15.37
N ASN A 71 -14.26 19.55 -15.48
CA ASN A 71 -14.88 18.84 -14.38
C ASN A 71 -13.92 18.66 -13.19
N ILE A 72 -12.62 18.45 -13.42
CA ILE A 72 -11.61 18.43 -12.34
C ILE A 72 -11.61 19.79 -11.63
N ILE A 73 -11.49 20.89 -12.38
CA ILE A 73 -11.47 22.24 -11.83
C ILE A 73 -12.71 22.49 -11.00
N ASP A 74 -13.90 22.31 -11.58
CA ASP A 74 -15.17 22.61 -10.92
C ASP A 74 -15.38 21.76 -9.65
N VAL A 75 -15.11 20.44 -9.72
CA VAL A 75 -15.35 19.52 -8.60
C VAL A 75 -14.31 19.71 -7.49
N VAL A 76 -13.04 19.93 -7.85
CA VAL A 76 -11.99 20.13 -6.84
C VAL A 76 -12.14 21.49 -6.17
N ALA A 77 -12.47 22.55 -6.91
CA ALA A 77 -12.76 23.87 -6.31
C ALA A 77 -13.97 23.83 -5.35
N GLU A 78 -14.99 23.00 -5.66
CA GLU A 78 -16.19 22.87 -4.81
C GLU A 78 -16.00 21.96 -3.60
N HIS A 79 -15.25 20.85 -3.74
CA HIS A 79 -15.21 19.76 -2.76
C HIS A 79 -13.82 19.45 -2.19
N GLY A 80 -12.75 20.01 -2.79
CA GLY A 80 -11.38 19.68 -2.43
C GLY A 80 -11.03 20.01 -0.98
N ALA A 81 -11.53 21.14 -0.47
CA ALA A 81 -11.31 21.54 0.93
C ALA A 81 -11.82 20.53 1.97
N ASP A 82 -12.85 19.76 1.61
CA ASP A 82 -13.44 18.76 2.49
C ASP A 82 -12.90 17.35 2.21
N PHE A 83 -12.10 17.17 1.16
CA PHE A 83 -11.55 15.85 0.83
C PHE A 83 -10.39 15.50 1.77
N PRO A 84 -10.42 14.33 2.44
CA PRO A 84 -9.48 14.06 3.53
C PRO A 84 -8.13 13.48 3.07
N GLY A 85 -8.00 13.07 1.81
CA GLY A 85 -6.77 12.57 1.19
C GLY A 85 -6.12 13.59 0.27
N GLU A 86 -5.07 13.20 -0.41
CA GLU A 86 -4.41 14.01 -1.43
C GLU A 86 -5.11 13.88 -2.79
N ILE A 87 -5.05 14.92 -3.61
CA ILE A 87 -5.69 14.99 -4.94
C ILE A 87 -4.62 15.15 -6.00
N HIS A 88 -4.45 14.13 -6.83
CA HIS A 88 -3.43 14.06 -7.88
C HIS A 88 -4.07 13.71 -9.24
N PRO A 89 -4.58 14.69 -10.02
CA PRO A 89 -5.12 14.39 -11.35
C PRO A 89 -4.11 13.67 -12.24
N ARG A 90 -4.53 12.61 -12.94
CA ARG A 90 -3.74 11.99 -14.01
C ARG A 90 -4.03 12.72 -15.31
N VAL A 91 -2.98 13.18 -15.96
CA VAL A 91 -3.04 13.86 -17.25
C VAL A 91 -2.44 12.97 -18.35
N VAL A 92 -2.72 13.30 -19.60
CA VAL A 92 -2.11 12.59 -20.73
C VAL A 92 -0.62 12.90 -20.81
N TRP A 93 0.18 11.88 -21.10
CA TRP A 93 1.60 11.99 -21.39
C TRP A 93 2.01 10.84 -22.29
N HIS A 94 3.13 10.94 -22.99
CA HIS A 94 3.72 9.80 -23.66
C HIS A 94 5.16 10.16 -24.09
N ARG A 95 6.12 9.31 -23.73
CA ARG A 95 7.57 9.50 -24.01
C ARG A 95 7.91 9.79 -25.46
N ASP A 96 7.21 9.17 -26.42
CA ASP A 96 7.45 9.29 -27.85
C ASP A 96 6.48 10.24 -28.58
N ASP A 97 5.50 10.83 -27.89
CA ASP A 97 4.47 11.66 -28.48
C ASP A 97 4.49 13.08 -27.91
N ALA A 98 5.08 13.99 -28.71
CA ALA A 98 5.20 15.41 -28.32
C ALA A 98 3.82 16.13 -28.24
N GLU A 99 2.80 15.67 -28.99
CA GLU A 99 1.46 16.28 -28.94
C GLU A 99 0.76 15.89 -27.65
N LYS A 100 0.89 14.61 -27.22
CA LYS A 100 0.40 14.18 -25.92
C LYS A 100 1.09 14.89 -24.75
N ARG A 101 2.43 15.05 -24.80
CA ARG A 101 3.15 15.82 -23.77
C ARG A 101 2.70 17.26 -23.70
N LEU A 102 2.50 17.91 -24.84
CA LEU A 102 1.99 19.28 -24.89
C LEU A 102 0.56 19.35 -24.32
N ALA A 103 -0.31 18.44 -24.70
CA ALA A 103 -1.67 18.38 -24.16
C ALA A 103 -1.68 18.18 -22.64
N GLY A 104 -0.83 17.26 -22.12
CA GLY A 104 -0.68 17.06 -20.68
C GLY A 104 -0.20 18.30 -19.95
N PHE A 105 0.79 18.98 -20.49
CA PHE A 105 1.26 20.28 -19.96
C PHE A 105 0.14 21.31 -19.92
N GLU A 106 -0.63 21.46 -21.01
CA GLU A 106 -1.74 22.42 -21.05
C GLU A 106 -2.85 22.07 -20.04
N TYR A 107 -3.19 20.78 -19.87
CA TYR A 107 -4.14 20.37 -18.84
C TYR A 107 -3.63 20.65 -17.41
N MET A 108 -2.37 20.33 -17.10
CA MET A 108 -1.78 20.66 -15.81
C MET A 108 -1.82 22.18 -15.56
N ARG A 109 -1.44 22.98 -16.57
CA ARG A 109 -1.43 24.42 -16.49
C ARG A 109 -2.81 25.02 -16.26
N GLU A 110 -3.84 24.49 -16.95
CA GLU A 110 -5.24 24.93 -16.77
C GLU A 110 -5.77 24.55 -15.38
N ILE A 111 -5.51 23.33 -14.92
CA ILE A 111 -5.96 22.86 -13.60
C ILE A 111 -5.26 23.60 -12.48
N ALA A 112 -3.98 23.91 -12.62
CA ALA A 112 -3.19 24.62 -11.62
C ALA A 112 -3.32 26.16 -11.66
N ASP A 113 -4.20 26.71 -12.48
CA ASP A 113 -4.44 28.16 -12.53
C ASP A 113 -5.14 28.63 -11.24
N PRO A 114 -4.53 29.53 -10.44
CA PRO A 114 -5.13 30.01 -9.20
C PRO A 114 -6.47 30.75 -9.39
N GLU A 115 -6.75 31.26 -10.59
CA GLU A 115 -8.01 31.98 -10.84
C GLU A 115 -9.25 31.09 -10.75
N ASN A 116 -9.08 29.75 -10.90
CA ASN A 116 -10.18 28.79 -10.84
C ASN A 116 -10.40 28.18 -9.43
N GLY A 117 -9.47 28.38 -8.49
CA GLY A 117 -9.54 27.93 -7.10
C GLY A 117 -9.30 26.42 -6.88
N ALA A 118 -9.07 25.62 -7.91
CA ALA A 118 -8.82 24.19 -7.75
C ALA A 118 -7.42 23.91 -7.20
N VAL A 119 -6.42 24.70 -7.59
CA VAL A 119 -5.01 24.49 -7.22
C VAL A 119 -4.76 24.55 -5.72
N ASP A 120 -5.60 25.26 -4.96
CA ASP A 120 -5.50 25.31 -3.50
C ASP A 120 -5.72 23.94 -2.83
N HIS A 121 -6.22 22.96 -3.59
CA HIS A 121 -6.57 21.62 -3.14
C HIS A 121 -5.91 20.52 -4.00
N ILE A 122 -5.06 20.88 -4.95
CA ILE A 122 -4.29 19.93 -5.76
C ILE A 122 -2.91 19.75 -5.13
N ASP A 123 -2.58 18.53 -4.75
CA ASP A 123 -1.30 18.20 -4.12
C ASP A 123 -0.21 17.84 -5.15
N GLY A 124 -0.62 17.45 -6.35
CA GLY A 124 0.30 17.09 -7.43
C GLY A 124 -0.40 16.54 -8.66
N PHE A 125 0.36 15.91 -9.55
CA PHE A 125 -0.16 15.24 -10.74
C PHE A 125 0.48 13.87 -10.93
N VAL A 126 -0.27 12.97 -11.61
CA VAL A 126 0.21 11.66 -12.04
C VAL A 126 0.60 11.72 -13.50
N ILE A 127 1.83 11.34 -13.81
CA ILE A 127 2.40 11.30 -15.16
C ILE A 127 2.51 9.85 -15.63
N PRO A 128 1.67 9.44 -16.60
CA PRO A 128 1.71 8.09 -17.19
C PRO A 128 2.75 8.02 -18.32
N GLU A 129 2.93 6.82 -18.88
CA GLU A 129 3.67 6.53 -20.12
C GLU A 129 5.04 7.23 -20.25
N VAL A 130 5.73 7.44 -19.13
CA VAL A 130 7.09 8.00 -19.12
C VAL A 130 8.10 6.99 -19.66
N GLY A 131 9.19 7.52 -20.22
CA GLY A 131 10.30 6.75 -20.73
C GLY A 131 11.52 6.76 -19.79
N ASP A 132 12.66 7.13 -20.33
CA ASP A 132 13.93 7.21 -19.60
C ASP A 132 13.95 8.37 -18.59
N ILE A 133 15.02 8.45 -17.81
CA ILE A 133 15.18 9.47 -16.78
C ILE A 133 15.17 10.90 -17.31
N ASP A 134 15.52 11.11 -18.56
CA ASP A 134 15.50 12.44 -19.17
C ASP A 134 14.08 12.86 -19.54
N ASP A 135 13.18 11.88 -19.79
CA ASP A 135 11.75 12.15 -19.95
C ASP A 135 11.07 12.52 -18.61
N TRP A 136 11.47 11.87 -17.51
CA TRP A 136 11.01 12.25 -16.16
C TRP A 136 11.41 13.68 -15.80
N LYS A 137 12.64 14.10 -16.18
CA LYS A 137 13.10 15.49 -15.98
C LYS A 137 12.31 16.49 -16.80
N LYS A 138 11.91 16.13 -18.03
CA LYS A 138 11.04 17.00 -18.85
C LYS A 138 9.66 17.19 -18.18
N ALA A 139 9.11 16.13 -17.57
CA ALA A 139 7.90 16.27 -16.81
C ALA A 139 8.11 17.22 -15.63
N ASP A 140 9.18 17.05 -14.83
CA ASP A 140 9.52 17.95 -13.73
C ASP A 140 9.72 19.40 -14.17
N GLU A 141 10.38 19.66 -15.32
CA GLU A 141 10.51 20.98 -15.90
C GLU A 141 9.13 21.63 -16.21
N CYS A 142 8.14 20.83 -16.63
CA CYS A 142 6.79 21.32 -16.84
C CYS A 142 6.14 21.83 -15.54
N PHE A 143 6.31 21.11 -14.43
CA PHE A 143 5.84 21.57 -13.12
C PHE A 143 6.51 22.86 -12.69
N GLN A 144 7.83 22.99 -12.84
CA GLN A 144 8.57 24.21 -12.53
C GLN A 144 8.07 25.40 -13.35
N MET A 145 7.77 25.19 -14.64
CA MET A 145 7.20 26.21 -15.51
C MET A 145 5.81 26.66 -15.04
N ILE A 146 4.95 25.73 -14.67
CA ILE A 146 3.59 25.99 -14.18
C ILE A 146 3.65 26.77 -12.86
N GLU A 147 4.47 26.31 -11.90
CA GLU A 147 4.64 27.00 -10.62
C GLU A 147 5.14 28.44 -10.80
N ALA A 148 6.13 28.64 -11.69
CA ALA A 148 6.67 29.95 -12.00
C ALA A 148 5.65 30.85 -12.72
N GLU A 149 4.87 30.32 -13.68
CA GLU A 149 3.84 31.08 -14.41
C GLU A 149 2.72 31.54 -13.48
N HIS A 150 2.25 30.66 -12.61
CA HIS A 150 1.13 30.94 -11.70
C HIS A 150 1.55 31.54 -10.36
N GLY A 151 2.86 31.70 -10.12
CA GLY A 151 3.38 32.25 -8.87
C GLY A 151 3.16 31.35 -7.66
N LEU A 152 3.09 30.04 -7.89
CA LEU A 152 3.03 29.04 -6.85
C LEU A 152 4.41 28.86 -6.20
N GLU A 153 4.45 28.31 -4.99
CA GLU A 153 5.71 27.97 -4.35
C GLU A 153 6.46 26.88 -5.14
N GLU A 154 7.77 27.05 -5.32
CA GLU A 154 8.59 26.08 -6.04
C GLU A 154 8.46 24.70 -5.39
N GLY A 155 8.03 23.70 -6.19
CA GLY A 155 7.80 22.32 -5.82
C GLY A 155 6.60 22.14 -4.88
N SER A 156 5.64 23.04 -4.86
CA SER A 156 4.35 22.84 -4.17
C SER A 156 3.50 21.75 -4.82
N LEU A 157 3.72 21.48 -6.10
CA LEU A 157 3.05 20.39 -6.82
C LEU A 157 3.95 19.15 -6.86
N SER A 158 3.49 18.04 -6.30
CA SER A 158 4.20 16.77 -6.34
C SER A 158 4.02 16.04 -7.68
N MET A 159 4.97 15.17 -8.02
CA MET A 159 4.93 14.34 -9.21
C MET A 159 4.89 12.86 -8.83
N SER A 160 3.86 12.17 -9.27
CA SER A 160 3.73 10.71 -9.22
C SER A 160 3.94 10.14 -10.60
N VAL A 161 4.65 9.02 -10.71
CA VAL A 161 5.00 8.40 -12.00
C VAL A 161 4.46 6.99 -12.08
N ILE A 162 3.85 6.64 -13.22
CA ILE A 162 3.47 5.26 -13.52
C ILE A 162 4.62 4.59 -14.30
N VAL A 163 5.14 3.51 -13.72
CA VAL A 163 6.21 2.69 -14.30
C VAL A 163 5.57 1.62 -15.17
N GLU A 164 5.48 1.89 -16.46
CA GLU A 164 4.71 1.06 -17.41
C GLU A 164 5.43 0.86 -18.74
N SER A 165 6.76 1.00 -18.74
CA SER A 165 7.61 0.69 -19.87
C SER A 165 8.96 0.14 -19.41
N GLY A 166 9.62 -0.64 -20.28
CA GLY A 166 10.97 -1.13 -20.00
C GLY A 166 11.99 0.00 -19.82
N GLU A 167 11.81 1.13 -20.50
CA GLU A 167 12.66 2.32 -20.30
C GLU A 167 12.46 2.95 -18.93
N ALA A 168 11.19 3.08 -18.48
CA ALA A 168 10.87 3.58 -17.15
C ALA A 168 11.38 2.65 -16.04
N GLU A 169 11.26 1.33 -16.22
CA GLU A 169 11.83 0.36 -15.28
C GLU A 169 13.37 0.49 -15.16
N ILE A 170 14.07 0.67 -16.27
CA ILE A 170 15.51 0.92 -16.26
C ILE A 170 15.84 2.25 -15.57
N ALA A 171 15.00 3.28 -15.74
CA ALA A 171 15.19 4.59 -15.13
C ALA A 171 15.14 4.54 -13.60
N LEU A 172 14.42 3.59 -13.00
CA LEU A 172 14.35 3.39 -11.53
C LEU A 172 15.74 3.32 -10.86
N ASN A 173 16.73 2.73 -11.54
CA ASN A 173 18.09 2.63 -11.00
C ASN A 173 18.83 3.98 -10.92
N ARG A 174 18.27 5.04 -11.51
CA ARG A 174 18.89 6.37 -11.58
C ARG A 174 18.16 7.43 -10.77
N VAL A 175 16.92 7.17 -10.35
CA VAL A 175 16.06 8.16 -9.69
C VAL A 175 16.74 8.77 -8.47
N ARG A 176 17.27 7.95 -7.56
CA ARG A 176 17.99 8.40 -6.37
C ARG A 176 19.18 9.33 -6.72
N ASP A 177 19.96 8.95 -7.74
CA ASP A 177 21.14 9.71 -8.11
C ASP A 177 20.78 11.06 -8.74
N GLU A 178 19.65 11.13 -9.43
CA GLU A 178 19.15 12.39 -10.00
C GLU A 178 18.55 13.30 -8.92
N MET A 179 17.75 12.77 -7.99
CA MET A 179 17.18 13.53 -6.86
C MET A 179 18.26 14.14 -5.94
N GLY A 180 19.41 13.51 -5.80
CA GLY A 180 20.53 14.01 -4.99
C GLY A 180 21.42 15.03 -5.69
N LYS A 181 21.10 15.49 -6.91
CA LYS A 181 21.91 16.45 -7.65
C LYS A 181 21.62 17.89 -7.24
N PRO A 182 22.63 18.79 -7.28
CA PRO A 182 22.44 20.21 -6.96
C PRO A 182 21.45 20.96 -7.87
N SER A 183 21.02 20.34 -8.97
CA SER A 183 20.02 20.91 -9.89
C SER A 183 18.59 20.80 -9.37
N ASN A 184 18.37 20.17 -8.22
CA ASN A 184 17.06 19.92 -7.62
C ASN A 184 16.06 19.25 -8.59
N THR A 185 16.57 18.44 -9.52
CA THR A 185 15.73 17.73 -10.47
C THR A 185 15.10 16.52 -9.79
N LEU A 186 13.80 16.30 -10.01
CA LEU A 186 13.01 15.20 -9.45
C LEU A 186 12.80 15.24 -7.91
N GLU A 187 13.16 16.32 -7.21
CA GLU A 187 12.92 16.42 -5.75
C GLU A 187 11.44 16.44 -5.39
N ARG A 188 10.55 16.81 -6.35
CA ARG A 188 9.10 16.77 -6.19
C ARG A 188 8.48 15.37 -6.34
N MET A 189 9.28 14.36 -6.66
CA MET A 189 8.78 12.98 -6.77
C MET A 189 8.16 12.54 -5.45
N PHE A 190 6.96 11.95 -5.54
CA PHE A 190 6.20 11.50 -4.40
C PHE A 190 6.07 9.98 -4.37
N LEU A 191 5.50 9.39 -5.41
CA LEU A 191 5.31 7.95 -5.48
C LEU A 191 5.58 7.38 -6.88
N LEU A 192 5.84 6.08 -6.90
CA LEU A 192 5.98 5.25 -8.10
C LEU A 192 4.86 4.21 -8.10
N VAL A 193 4.16 4.08 -9.21
CA VAL A 193 3.02 3.18 -9.39
C VAL A 193 3.31 2.21 -10.53
N ASP A 194 3.03 0.93 -10.37
CA ASP A 194 3.13 -0.04 -11.46
C ASP A 194 1.97 0.08 -12.45
N GLY A 195 2.28 0.08 -13.75
CA GLY A 195 1.31 0.05 -14.84
C GLY A 195 1.43 -1.21 -15.68
N GLU A 196 0.94 -2.36 -15.19
CA GLU A 196 1.16 -3.67 -15.81
C GLU A 196 0.58 -3.83 -17.22
N VAL A 197 -0.53 -3.14 -17.53
CA VAL A 197 -1.22 -3.26 -18.83
C VAL A 197 -0.34 -2.71 -19.95
N ASP A 198 0.10 -1.45 -19.82
CA ASP A 198 0.96 -0.81 -20.81
C ASP A 198 2.38 -1.37 -20.78
N TYR A 199 2.88 -1.78 -19.61
CA TYR A 199 4.13 -2.52 -19.51
C TYR A 199 4.09 -3.82 -20.32
N THR A 200 3.00 -4.60 -20.23
CA THR A 200 2.80 -5.83 -21.01
C THR A 200 2.84 -5.55 -22.52
N LYS A 201 2.22 -4.47 -22.95
CA LYS A 201 2.23 -4.01 -24.34
C LYS A 201 3.62 -3.55 -24.79
N ASP A 202 4.33 -2.75 -23.96
CA ASP A 202 5.67 -2.27 -24.26
C ASP A 202 6.69 -3.42 -24.36
N MET A 203 6.62 -4.39 -23.46
CA MET A 203 7.41 -5.61 -23.47
C MET A 203 7.04 -6.58 -24.60
N ARG A 204 6.02 -6.27 -25.40
CA ARG A 204 5.50 -7.12 -26.50
C ARG A 204 5.17 -8.55 -26.03
N ALA A 205 4.71 -8.67 -24.80
CA ALA A 205 4.35 -9.96 -24.24
C ALA A 205 3.12 -10.52 -24.94
N MET A 206 3.18 -11.82 -25.28
CA MET A 206 2.07 -12.51 -25.92
C MET A 206 1.25 -13.27 -24.88
N THR A 207 0.00 -12.88 -24.73
CA THR A 207 -0.95 -13.52 -23.82
C THR A 207 -2.00 -14.32 -24.61
N PRO A 208 -1.79 -15.64 -24.83
CA PRO A 208 -2.70 -16.44 -25.66
C PRO A 208 -4.15 -16.47 -25.14
N THR A 209 -4.33 -16.29 -23.84
CA THR A 209 -5.63 -16.31 -23.16
C THR A 209 -6.26 -14.93 -23.06
N GLY A 210 -5.53 -13.86 -23.37
CA GLY A 210 -5.95 -12.47 -23.11
C GLY A 210 -5.86 -12.06 -21.64
N GLU A 211 -5.38 -12.95 -20.77
CA GLU A 211 -5.06 -12.62 -19.38
C GLU A 211 -3.70 -11.93 -19.32
N LEU A 212 -3.57 -10.92 -18.48
CA LEU A 212 -2.29 -10.24 -18.29
C LEU A 212 -1.32 -11.19 -17.58
N PRO A 213 -0.03 -11.26 -18.02
CA PRO A 213 0.97 -11.97 -17.27
C PRO A 213 1.26 -11.23 -15.97
N GLU A 214 1.59 -11.97 -14.93
CA GLU A 214 2.17 -11.37 -13.74
C GLU A 214 3.59 -10.86 -14.01
N TRP A 215 3.91 -9.69 -13.45
CA TRP A 215 5.21 -9.04 -13.56
C TRP A 215 5.86 -8.83 -12.18
N PRO A 216 6.24 -9.92 -11.47
CA PRO A 216 6.83 -9.80 -10.14
C PRO A 216 8.16 -9.02 -10.15
N GLU A 217 8.90 -9.05 -11.26
CA GLU A 217 10.13 -8.31 -11.44
C GLU A 217 9.88 -6.80 -11.50
N LEU A 218 8.84 -6.35 -12.21
CA LEU A 218 8.45 -4.95 -12.28
C LEU A 218 8.13 -4.44 -10.87
N ARG A 219 7.26 -5.12 -10.13
CA ARG A 219 6.90 -4.79 -8.74
C ARG A 219 8.12 -4.73 -7.84
N HIS A 220 9.00 -5.72 -7.93
CA HIS A 220 10.24 -5.73 -7.14
C HIS A 220 11.14 -4.56 -7.48
N ASN A 221 11.32 -4.23 -8.76
CA ASN A 221 12.17 -3.12 -9.19
C ASN A 221 11.59 -1.76 -8.82
N THR A 222 10.26 -1.58 -8.92
CA THR A 222 9.57 -0.37 -8.48
C THR A 222 9.71 -0.17 -6.97
N SER A 223 9.43 -1.20 -6.17
CA SER A 223 9.60 -1.16 -4.71
C SER A 223 11.05 -0.83 -4.31
N LYS A 224 12.03 -1.50 -4.95
CA LYS A 224 13.45 -1.25 -4.71
C LYS A 224 13.87 0.17 -5.10
N GLY A 225 13.42 0.66 -6.26
CA GLY A 225 13.72 2.01 -6.75
C GLY A 225 13.12 3.08 -5.84
N ALA A 226 11.86 2.89 -5.43
CA ALA A 226 11.19 3.76 -4.48
C ALA A 226 11.92 3.80 -3.14
N SER A 227 12.18 2.64 -2.53
CA SER A 227 12.91 2.54 -1.26
C SER A 227 14.29 3.21 -1.32
N ALA A 228 15.05 2.99 -2.40
CA ALA A 228 16.37 3.60 -2.56
C ALA A 228 16.31 5.13 -2.67
N ALA A 229 15.26 5.69 -3.26
CA ALA A 229 15.04 7.11 -3.45
C ALA A 229 14.23 7.78 -2.32
N GLY A 230 13.74 7.00 -1.36
CA GLY A 230 12.88 7.49 -0.30
C GLY A 230 11.47 7.85 -0.79
N LEU A 231 10.99 7.20 -1.83
CA LEU A 231 9.65 7.36 -2.40
C LEU A 231 8.71 6.24 -1.94
N ILE A 232 7.44 6.43 -2.19
CA ILE A 232 6.39 5.45 -1.91
C ILE A 232 6.19 4.57 -3.15
N ALA A 233 6.08 3.24 -2.95
CA ALA A 233 5.74 2.28 -4.00
C ALA A 233 4.28 1.84 -3.90
N VAL A 234 3.57 1.89 -5.03
CA VAL A 234 2.17 1.50 -5.17
C VAL A 234 2.04 0.41 -6.23
N ASP A 235 1.42 -0.72 -5.88
CA ASP A 235 1.11 -1.79 -6.83
C ASP A 235 0.07 -1.35 -7.86
N GLY A 236 0.10 -1.94 -9.04
CA GLY A 236 -0.78 -1.67 -10.15
C GLY A 236 -2.26 -2.02 -9.89
N PRO A 237 -3.14 -1.70 -10.84
CA PRO A 237 -4.56 -1.93 -10.69
C PRO A 237 -4.92 -3.43 -10.65
N PHE A 238 -5.88 -3.77 -9.81
CA PHE A 238 -6.52 -5.10 -9.80
C PHE A 238 -7.86 -5.00 -10.53
N ASP A 239 -7.89 -5.49 -11.77
CA ASP A 239 -8.99 -5.28 -12.72
C ASP A 239 -10.23 -6.15 -12.44
N ASN A 240 -10.07 -7.28 -11.73
CA ASN A 240 -11.20 -8.09 -11.28
C ASN A 240 -11.91 -7.45 -10.07
N ILE A 241 -12.59 -6.33 -10.28
CA ILE A 241 -13.23 -5.50 -9.25
C ILE A 241 -14.27 -6.23 -8.38
N ARG A 242 -14.67 -7.46 -8.75
CA ARG A 242 -15.62 -8.28 -7.98
C ARG A 242 -14.92 -9.24 -7.03
N ASP A 243 -13.68 -9.54 -7.28
CA ASP A 243 -12.86 -10.42 -6.48
C ASP A 243 -12.13 -9.62 -5.40
N VAL A 244 -12.85 -9.38 -4.33
CA VAL A 244 -12.35 -8.59 -3.20
C VAL A 244 -11.29 -9.35 -2.41
N GLU A 245 -11.42 -10.66 -2.32
CA GLU A 245 -10.43 -11.49 -1.62
C GLU A 245 -9.11 -11.57 -2.38
N GLY A 246 -9.14 -11.88 -3.69
CA GLY A 246 -7.93 -11.85 -4.52
C GLY A 246 -7.26 -10.48 -4.55
N TYR A 247 -8.04 -9.38 -4.49
CA TYR A 247 -7.48 -8.03 -4.33
C TYR A 247 -6.70 -7.89 -3.00
N LYS A 248 -7.27 -8.39 -1.89
CA LYS A 248 -6.66 -8.35 -0.57
C LYS A 248 -5.38 -9.19 -0.53
N GLU A 249 -5.45 -10.44 -1.00
CA GLU A 249 -4.30 -11.35 -1.07
C GLU A 249 -3.14 -10.75 -1.87
N ARG A 250 -3.42 -10.19 -3.06
CA ARG A 250 -2.40 -9.52 -3.86
C ARG A 250 -1.75 -8.35 -3.11
N MET A 251 -2.56 -7.51 -2.49
CA MET A 251 -2.10 -6.36 -1.73
C MET A 251 -1.20 -6.79 -0.56
N GLU A 252 -1.59 -7.78 0.23
CA GLU A 252 -0.82 -8.29 1.36
C GLU A 252 0.51 -8.90 0.90
N ALA A 253 0.49 -9.72 -0.17
CA ALA A 253 1.68 -10.32 -0.75
C ALA A 253 2.69 -9.28 -1.27
N ASN A 254 2.21 -8.17 -1.85
CA ASN A 254 3.08 -7.11 -2.37
C ASN A 254 3.54 -6.14 -1.28
N ARG A 255 2.72 -5.94 -0.24
CA ARG A 255 3.14 -5.19 0.93
C ARG A 255 4.32 -5.87 1.66
N ALA A 256 4.29 -7.18 1.81
CA ALA A 256 5.42 -7.94 2.35
C ALA A 256 6.73 -7.76 1.55
N LYS A 257 6.64 -7.21 0.34
CA LYS A 257 7.78 -6.89 -0.55
C LYS A 257 8.10 -5.38 -0.63
N GLY A 258 7.45 -4.55 0.22
CA GLY A 258 7.73 -3.13 0.34
C GLY A 258 6.87 -2.21 -0.54
N MET A 259 5.80 -2.71 -1.16
CA MET A 259 4.80 -1.88 -1.82
C MET A 259 3.72 -1.49 -0.80
N THR A 260 3.71 -0.25 -0.35
CA THR A 260 2.83 0.18 0.74
C THR A 260 1.38 0.35 0.31
N GLY A 261 1.15 0.68 -0.98
CA GLY A 261 -0.17 0.93 -1.54
C GLY A 261 -0.53 0.04 -2.71
N ILE A 262 -1.80 0.12 -3.09
CA ILE A 262 -2.34 -0.56 -4.27
C ILE A 262 -3.29 0.36 -5.03
N TRP A 263 -3.29 0.24 -6.35
CA TRP A 263 -4.22 0.97 -7.22
C TRP A 263 -5.63 0.38 -7.12
N SER A 264 -6.55 1.18 -6.61
CA SER A 264 -7.95 0.83 -6.42
C SER A 264 -8.82 1.40 -7.53
N LEU A 265 -9.77 0.62 -8.02
CA LEU A 265 -10.71 0.99 -9.09
C LEU A 265 -12.13 1.22 -8.56
N THR A 266 -12.40 0.85 -7.31
CA THR A 266 -13.71 0.98 -6.68
C THR A 266 -13.59 1.42 -5.22
N PRO A 267 -14.62 2.13 -4.66
CA PRO A 267 -14.64 2.47 -3.23
C PRO A 267 -14.58 1.25 -2.31
N LYS A 268 -15.02 0.08 -2.77
CA LYS A 268 -14.92 -1.17 -1.98
C LYS A 268 -13.48 -1.66 -1.88
N GLN A 269 -12.71 -1.58 -2.95
CA GLN A 269 -11.27 -1.87 -2.91
C GLN A 269 -10.54 -0.87 -2.00
N VAL A 270 -10.89 0.42 -2.06
CA VAL A 270 -10.35 1.43 -1.13
C VAL A 270 -10.61 1.06 0.33
N GLU A 271 -11.86 0.68 0.66
CA GLU A 271 -12.20 0.25 2.03
C GLU A 271 -11.35 -0.93 2.49
N VAL A 272 -11.17 -1.94 1.64
CA VAL A 272 -10.34 -3.12 1.94
C VAL A 272 -8.90 -2.72 2.15
N ALA A 273 -8.33 -1.95 1.23
CA ALA A 273 -6.93 -1.54 1.30
C ALA A 273 -6.64 -0.60 2.48
N ASN A 274 -7.57 0.23 2.88
CA ASN A 274 -7.41 1.07 4.07
C ASN A 274 -7.41 0.28 5.39
N LYS A 275 -8.09 -0.88 5.44
CA LYS A 275 -8.16 -1.74 6.61
C LYS A 275 -7.00 -2.74 6.70
N ALA A 276 -6.66 -3.35 5.58
CA ALA A 276 -5.77 -4.52 5.54
C ALA A 276 -4.28 -4.30 5.87
N PRO A 277 -3.69 -3.09 5.80
CA PRO A 277 -2.28 -2.92 6.16
C PRO A 277 -1.99 -2.82 7.64
N LEU A 278 -3.00 -2.50 8.40
CA LEU A 278 -2.87 -2.36 9.84
C LEU A 278 -2.84 -3.77 10.46
N PRO A 279 -2.14 -3.96 11.56
CA PRO A 279 -2.19 -5.23 12.28
C PRO A 279 -3.64 -5.66 12.52
N PRO A 280 -3.96 -6.95 12.52
CA PRO A 280 -5.33 -7.40 12.78
C PRO A 280 -5.78 -6.98 14.19
N LYS A 281 -7.09 -6.92 14.40
CA LYS A 281 -7.67 -6.65 15.71
C LYS A 281 -7.35 -7.76 16.70
N ASP A 282 -7.59 -8.98 16.27
CA ASP A 282 -7.39 -10.20 17.06
C ASP A 282 -6.22 -10.98 16.48
N GLY A 283 -5.36 -11.52 17.33
CA GLY A 283 -4.26 -12.37 16.90
C GLY A 283 -4.80 -13.70 16.38
N THR A 284 -4.13 -14.25 15.38
CA THR A 284 -4.59 -15.47 14.71
C THR A 284 -3.46 -16.47 14.58
N TRP A 285 -3.76 -17.74 14.86
CA TRP A 285 -2.87 -18.85 14.58
C TRP A 285 -3.17 -19.42 13.18
N LEU A 286 -2.12 -19.70 12.44
CA LEU A 286 -2.17 -20.33 11.12
C LEU A 286 -1.53 -21.73 11.19
N LEU A 287 -2.08 -22.67 10.45
CA LEU A 287 -1.53 -24.02 10.28
C LEU A 287 -1.19 -24.24 8.80
N GLU A 288 0.03 -24.66 8.49
CA GLU A 288 0.44 -25.04 7.13
C GLU A 288 -0.15 -26.39 6.72
N VAL A 289 -0.95 -26.39 5.65
CA VAL A 289 -1.61 -27.57 5.07
C VAL A 289 -1.58 -27.45 3.55
N GLY A 290 -1.15 -28.50 2.86
CA GLY A 290 -1.21 -28.57 1.39
C GLY A 290 -0.35 -27.53 0.67
N GLY A 291 0.68 -26.98 1.34
CA GLY A 291 1.52 -25.91 0.81
C GLY A 291 0.89 -24.53 0.88
N GLY A 292 -0.20 -24.37 1.65
CA GLY A 292 -0.85 -23.11 2.03
C GLY A 292 -1.02 -23.02 3.53
N GLU A 293 -1.41 -21.83 4.02
CA GLU A 293 -1.73 -21.59 5.43
C GLU A 293 -3.25 -21.52 5.63
N VAL A 294 -3.75 -22.16 6.69
CA VAL A 294 -5.16 -22.18 7.07
C VAL A 294 -5.30 -21.50 8.43
N GLU A 295 -6.20 -20.55 8.53
CA GLU A 295 -6.53 -19.86 9.78
C GLU A 295 -7.24 -20.82 10.74
N LEU A 296 -6.77 -20.86 11.99
CA LEU A 296 -7.40 -21.61 13.07
C LEU A 296 -8.53 -20.80 13.69
N VAL A 297 -9.62 -21.48 14.00
CA VAL A 297 -10.79 -20.85 14.64
C VAL A 297 -10.61 -20.88 16.16
N SER A 298 -10.63 -19.69 16.80
CA SER A 298 -10.53 -19.61 18.27
C SER A 298 -11.87 -19.91 18.92
N GLU A 299 -11.95 -21.03 19.69
CA GLU A 299 -13.14 -21.48 20.39
C GLU A 299 -12.85 -21.79 21.87
N GLY A 300 -13.43 -21.03 22.77
CA GLY A 300 -13.35 -21.29 24.21
C GLY A 300 -11.93 -21.32 24.79
N GLY A 301 -11.02 -20.52 24.21
CA GLY A 301 -9.61 -20.44 24.61
C GLY A 301 -8.70 -21.50 23.97
N ARG A 302 -9.16 -22.12 22.91
CA ARG A 302 -8.44 -23.10 22.08
C ARG A 302 -8.47 -22.65 20.62
N GLU A 303 -7.40 -22.97 19.89
CA GLU A 303 -7.34 -22.84 18.44
C GLU A 303 -7.78 -24.16 17.80
N VAL A 304 -8.85 -24.13 17.02
CA VAL A 304 -9.48 -25.32 16.44
C VAL A 304 -9.21 -25.39 14.95
N TYR A 305 -8.68 -26.50 14.48
CA TYR A 305 -8.66 -26.82 13.06
C TYR A 305 -9.93 -27.62 12.71
N ASP A 306 -10.73 -27.09 11.79
CA ASP A 306 -11.96 -27.72 11.27
C ASP A 306 -11.94 -27.74 9.74
N GLY A 307 -10.94 -28.40 9.17
CA GLY A 307 -10.72 -28.45 7.72
C GLY A 307 -10.36 -29.85 7.22
N ASP A 308 -10.37 -30.00 5.90
CA ASP A 308 -9.86 -31.19 5.23
C ASP A 308 -8.32 -31.13 5.13
N GLY A 309 -7.66 -32.28 5.14
CA GLY A 309 -6.21 -32.40 4.89
C GLY A 309 -5.35 -32.60 6.13
N VAL A 310 -5.87 -32.34 7.33
CA VAL A 310 -5.18 -32.68 8.59
C VAL A 310 -6.13 -33.49 9.48
N SER A 311 -5.65 -34.60 10.02
CA SER A 311 -6.37 -35.34 11.07
C SER A 311 -5.40 -35.79 12.17
N LEU A 312 -5.92 -35.85 13.40
CA LEU A 312 -5.17 -36.23 14.57
C LEU A 312 -5.96 -37.23 15.42
N SER A 313 -5.33 -38.33 15.76
CA SER A 313 -5.93 -39.31 16.68
C SER A 313 -4.92 -39.78 17.73
N GLU A 314 -5.42 -40.04 18.94
CA GLU A 314 -4.63 -40.58 20.05
C GLU A 314 -4.99 -42.06 20.28
N SER A 315 -3.97 -42.94 20.42
CA SER A 315 -4.14 -44.35 20.74
C SER A 315 -2.99 -44.88 21.59
N GLY A 316 -3.28 -45.23 22.83
CA GLY A 316 -2.31 -45.94 23.69
C GLY A 316 -1.08 -45.13 24.09
N GLY A 317 -1.14 -43.81 24.04
CA GLY A 317 -0.03 -42.90 24.36
C GLY A 317 0.87 -42.56 23.16
N SER A 318 0.44 -42.95 21.94
CA SER A 318 0.99 -42.48 20.66
C SER A 318 -0.08 -41.67 19.93
N TYR A 319 0.36 -40.78 19.07
CA TYR A 319 -0.48 -39.95 18.21
C TYR A 319 -0.27 -40.35 16.75
N VAL A 320 -1.34 -40.35 15.98
CA VAL A 320 -1.27 -40.50 14.53
C VAL A 320 -1.72 -39.16 13.93
N LEU A 321 -0.77 -38.43 13.36
CA LEU A 321 -0.99 -37.20 12.62
C LEU A 321 -0.98 -37.53 11.12
N ALA A 322 -2.06 -37.19 10.43
CA ALA A 322 -2.09 -37.28 8.98
C ALA A 322 -2.19 -35.86 8.43
N ILE A 323 -1.26 -35.52 7.51
CA ILE A 323 -1.25 -34.22 6.79
C ILE A 323 -1.09 -34.54 5.31
N ASP A 324 -2.00 -34.02 4.48
CA ASP A 324 -2.01 -34.21 3.03
C ASP A 324 -2.03 -35.67 2.58
N GLY A 325 -2.52 -36.56 3.46
CA GLY A 325 -2.62 -37.99 3.21
C GLY A 325 -1.40 -38.80 3.64
N ASP A 326 -0.37 -38.19 4.17
CA ASP A 326 0.78 -38.84 4.78
C ASP A 326 0.54 -39.03 6.28
N GLU A 327 0.55 -40.25 6.77
CA GLU A 327 0.33 -40.61 8.18
C GLU A 327 1.68 -40.80 8.91
N HIS A 328 1.80 -40.17 10.09
CA HIS A 328 2.95 -40.30 10.98
C HIS A 328 2.51 -40.72 12.37
N GLU A 329 3.08 -41.81 12.89
CA GLU A 329 2.92 -42.18 14.29
C GLU A 329 4.01 -41.48 15.12
N LEU A 330 3.58 -40.65 16.09
CA LEU A 330 4.44 -39.73 16.84
C LEU A 330 4.20 -39.89 18.34
N THR A 331 5.22 -39.64 19.12
CA THR A 331 5.09 -39.38 20.55
C THR A 331 4.53 -37.95 20.74
N GLU A 332 4.12 -37.60 21.98
CA GLU A 332 3.62 -36.26 22.29
C GLU A 332 4.65 -35.16 21.99
N ASP A 333 5.91 -35.41 22.36
CA ASP A 333 7.00 -34.45 22.12
C ASP A 333 7.28 -34.29 20.61
N GLU A 334 7.30 -35.35 19.83
CA GLU A 334 7.49 -35.30 18.37
C GLU A 334 6.28 -34.61 17.67
N LEU A 335 5.06 -34.91 18.11
CA LEU A 335 3.87 -34.25 17.61
C LEU A 335 3.88 -32.75 17.86
N ARG A 336 4.28 -32.36 19.08
CA ARG A 336 4.40 -30.97 19.45
C ARG A 336 5.45 -30.24 18.61
N GLU A 337 6.61 -30.84 18.38
CA GLU A 337 7.66 -30.26 17.54
C GLU A 337 7.18 -30.11 16.09
N GLU A 338 6.55 -31.13 15.50
CA GLU A 338 5.98 -31.08 14.14
C GLU A 338 4.92 -29.97 14.00
N LEU A 339 4.00 -29.86 14.96
CA LEU A 339 2.96 -28.82 14.93
C LEU A 339 3.53 -27.41 15.16
N LEU A 340 4.56 -27.26 16.01
CA LEU A 340 5.23 -25.97 16.19
C LEU A 340 5.96 -25.49 14.94
N ASP A 341 6.50 -26.41 14.14
CA ASP A 341 7.17 -26.07 12.88
C ASP A 341 6.17 -25.66 11.79
N ARG A 342 4.93 -26.17 11.88
CA ARG A 342 3.86 -25.89 10.91
C ARG A 342 2.89 -24.79 11.34
N THR A 343 3.00 -24.31 12.55
CA THR A 343 2.14 -23.22 13.04
C THR A 343 2.87 -21.91 13.06
N SER A 344 2.17 -20.84 12.67
CA SER A 344 2.61 -19.48 12.81
C SER A 344 1.56 -18.65 13.54
N TYR A 345 1.99 -17.58 14.20
CA TYR A 345 1.10 -16.63 14.86
C TYR A 345 1.21 -15.26 14.21
N VAL A 346 0.09 -14.74 13.77
CA VAL A 346 -0.07 -13.36 13.30
C VAL A 346 -0.54 -12.52 14.48
N PRO A 347 0.32 -11.65 15.04
CA PRO A 347 -0.02 -10.88 16.23
C PRO A 347 -1.08 -9.82 15.94
N SER A 348 -1.96 -9.59 16.91
CA SER A 348 -2.86 -8.45 16.91
C SER A 348 -2.11 -7.13 17.09
N MET A 349 -2.81 -6.00 16.87
CA MET A 349 -2.29 -4.68 17.21
C MET A 349 -1.90 -4.61 18.69
N ASP A 350 -2.72 -5.14 19.57
CA ASP A 350 -2.47 -5.12 21.03
C ASP A 350 -1.25 -5.95 21.41
N ASP A 351 -1.10 -7.16 20.84
CA ASP A 351 0.10 -8.00 21.05
C ASP A 351 1.39 -7.28 20.63
N ILE A 352 1.37 -6.58 19.49
CA ILE A 352 2.53 -5.85 19.01
C ILE A 352 2.89 -4.71 19.96
N VAL A 353 1.89 -3.92 20.35
CA VAL A 353 2.07 -2.80 21.27
C VAL A 353 2.59 -3.30 22.63
N GLU A 354 1.97 -4.34 23.20
CA GLU A 354 2.41 -4.92 24.49
C GLU A 354 3.85 -5.45 24.40
N SER A 355 4.19 -6.16 23.32
CA SER A 355 5.54 -6.69 23.10
C SER A 355 6.58 -5.56 22.96
N MET A 356 6.24 -4.47 22.29
CA MET A 356 7.13 -3.31 22.16
C MET A 356 7.35 -2.62 23.51
N GLU A 357 6.28 -2.38 24.29
CA GLU A 357 6.35 -1.79 25.63
C GLU A 357 7.20 -2.64 26.58
N GLU A 358 7.03 -3.98 26.57
CA GLU A 358 7.82 -4.89 27.38
C GLU A 358 9.31 -4.87 27.02
N PHE A 359 9.61 -4.81 25.71
CA PHE A 359 11.00 -4.72 25.23
C PHE A 359 11.63 -3.37 25.59
N GLU A 360 10.91 -2.25 25.46
CA GLU A 360 11.38 -0.92 25.88
C GLU A 360 11.72 -0.88 27.37
N ALA A 361 10.83 -1.40 28.21
CA ALA A 361 11.08 -1.52 29.64
C ALA A 361 12.33 -2.40 29.95
N ALA A 362 12.52 -3.47 29.18
CA ALA A 362 13.71 -4.32 29.31
C ALA A 362 15.00 -3.61 28.87
N LYS A 363 14.95 -2.80 27.80
CA LYS A 363 16.08 -1.93 27.38
C LYS A 363 16.45 -0.91 28.44
N GLU A 364 15.47 -0.26 29.07
CA GLU A 364 15.71 0.66 30.19
C GLU A 364 16.36 -0.06 31.37
N ALA A 365 16.01 -1.33 31.60
CA ALA A 365 16.65 -2.18 32.63
C ALA A 365 18.03 -2.75 32.21
N GLY A 366 18.56 -2.34 31.04
CA GLY A 366 19.87 -2.73 30.52
C GLY A 366 19.92 -4.12 29.87
N LYS A 367 18.76 -4.67 29.43
CA LYS A 367 18.72 -5.93 28.68
C LYS A 367 18.71 -5.63 27.18
N GLY A 368 19.51 -6.37 26.39
CA GLY A 368 19.57 -6.24 24.94
C GLY A 368 18.66 -7.23 24.20
N ALA A 369 18.14 -8.23 24.89
CA ALA A 369 17.19 -9.21 24.38
C ALA A 369 16.35 -9.78 25.51
N ILE A 370 15.10 -10.19 25.19
CA ILE A 370 14.19 -10.90 26.08
C ILE A 370 13.53 -12.06 25.35
N ALA A 371 13.07 -13.07 26.10
CA ALA A 371 12.23 -14.12 25.54
C ALA A 371 10.77 -13.78 25.84
N MET A 372 9.94 -13.80 24.82
CA MET A 372 8.50 -13.70 24.93
C MET A 372 7.86 -15.02 24.51
N THR A 373 7.01 -15.54 25.35
CA THR A 373 6.36 -16.85 25.10
C THR A 373 4.97 -16.62 24.52
N GLN A 374 4.72 -17.18 23.36
CA GLN A 374 3.38 -17.31 22.77
C GLN A 374 2.90 -18.75 23.03
N SER A 375 1.72 -18.87 23.60
CA SER A 375 1.14 -20.17 23.94
C SER A 375 -0.27 -20.28 23.34
N ALA A 376 -0.57 -21.48 22.81
CA ALA A 376 -1.90 -21.84 22.35
C ALA A 376 -2.20 -23.28 22.72
N THR A 377 -3.47 -23.62 22.87
CA THR A 377 -3.96 -25.01 22.87
C THR A 377 -4.57 -25.28 21.50
N LEU A 378 -3.89 -26.07 20.68
CA LEU A 378 -4.41 -26.50 19.38
C LEU A 378 -5.28 -27.73 19.53
N SER A 379 -6.46 -27.72 18.90
CA SER A 379 -7.40 -28.84 18.85
C SER A 379 -7.60 -29.31 17.40
N ILE A 380 -7.29 -30.55 17.12
CA ILE A 380 -7.53 -31.23 15.84
C ILE A 380 -8.31 -32.51 16.14
N ASP A 381 -9.46 -32.71 15.52
CA ASP A 381 -10.35 -33.86 15.76
C ASP A 381 -10.68 -34.11 17.26
N GLY A 382 -10.67 -33.03 18.07
CA GLY A 382 -10.92 -33.10 19.51
C GLY A 382 -9.74 -33.57 20.36
N VAL A 383 -8.57 -33.80 19.79
CA VAL A 383 -7.30 -34.01 20.50
C VAL A 383 -6.65 -32.66 20.75
N GLU A 384 -6.34 -32.36 22.01
CA GLU A 384 -5.78 -31.08 22.44
C GLU A 384 -4.27 -31.21 22.67
N ILE A 385 -3.50 -30.30 22.07
CA ILE A 385 -2.04 -30.23 22.21
C ILE A 385 -1.67 -28.80 22.66
N ASP A 386 -0.93 -28.70 23.77
CA ASP A 386 -0.37 -27.45 24.22
C ASP A 386 0.85 -27.05 23.37
N LEU A 387 0.75 -25.93 22.69
CA LEU A 387 1.83 -25.31 21.94
C LEU A 387 2.36 -24.09 22.70
N SER A 388 3.67 -24.04 22.88
CA SER A 388 4.36 -22.85 23.41
C SER A 388 5.57 -22.56 22.57
N LYS A 389 5.68 -21.37 22.05
CA LYS A 389 6.80 -20.92 21.22
C LYS A 389 7.45 -19.70 21.84
N ASP A 390 8.71 -19.86 22.25
CA ASP A 390 9.50 -18.73 22.73
C ASP A 390 10.05 -17.98 21.51
N ARG A 391 9.77 -16.68 21.45
CA ARG A 391 10.38 -15.77 20.50
C ARG A 391 11.40 -14.89 21.21
N MET A 392 12.60 -14.85 20.65
CA MET A 392 13.58 -13.87 21.11
C MET A 392 13.22 -12.50 20.51
N TRP A 393 13.06 -11.52 21.39
CA TRP A 393 12.96 -10.12 21.02
C TRP A 393 14.28 -9.43 21.27
N ASP A 394 14.84 -8.88 20.23
CA ASP A 394 16.02 -8.04 20.20
C ASP A 394 15.73 -6.76 19.40
N GLU A 395 16.74 -5.92 19.22
CA GLU A 395 16.59 -4.67 18.47
C GLU A 395 16.08 -4.89 17.03
N ALA A 396 16.48 -5.99 16.36
CA ALA A 396 16.05 -6.26 15.00
C ALA A 396 14.56 -6.66 14.94
N THR A 397 14.11 -7.48 15.89
CA THR A 397 12.70 -7.88 16.02
C THR A 397 11.83 -6.68 16.37
N TYR A 398 12.30 -5.82 17.31
CA TYR A 398 11.64 -4.59 17.67
C TYR A 398 11.47 -3.65 16.46
N GLN A 399 12.52 -3.43 15.67
CA GLN A 399 12.44 -2.60 14.47
C GLN A 399 11.48 -3.18 13.41
N ALA A 400 11.41 -4.50 13.27
CA ALA A 400 10.44 -5.13 12.38
C ALA A 400 8.99 -4.91 12.85
N ALA A 401 8.75 -5.03 14.15
CA ALA A 401 7.43 -4.77 14.77
C ALA A 401 7.05 -3.28 14.72
N GLN A 402 8.02 -2.38 14.70
CA GLN A 402 7.81 -0.94 14.62
C GLN A 402 7.18 -0.51 13.28
N THR A 403 7.48 -1.22 12.18
CA THR A 403 6.97 -0.84 10.85
C THR A 403 5.43 -0.73 10.78
N PRO A 404 4.62 -1.73 11.18
CA PRO A 404 3.16 -1.60 11.17
C PRO A 404 2.65 -0.55 12.16
N ILE A 405 3.35 -0.32 13.27
CA ILE A 405 3.00 0.73 14.24
C ILE A 405 3.25 2.11 13.66
N THR A 406 4.39 2.32 13.00
CA THR A 406 4.68 3.59 12.31
C THR A 406 3.65 3.88 11.22
N LEU A 407 3.23 2.85 10.45
CA LEU A 407 2.14 3.01 9.49
C LEU A 407 0.83 3.41 10.19
N PHE A 408 0.49 2.79 11.32
CA PHE A 408 -0.70 3.15 12.08
C PHE A 408 -0.64 4.59 12.59
N GLN A 409 0.52 5.01 13.13
CA GLN A 409 0.75 6.37 13.62
C GLN A 409 0.64 7.41 12.49
N ASP A 410 1.22 7.13 11.32
CA ASP A 410 1.10 7.98 10.13
C ASP A 410 -0.36 8.13 9.68
N VAL A 411 -1.11 7.02 9.62
CA VAL A 411 -2.55 7.04 9.33
C VAL A 411 -3.31 7.84 10.38
N TYR A 412 -3.02 7.64 11.66
CA TYR A 412 -3.70 8.36 12.73
C TYR A 412 -3.44 9.86 12.68
N GLU A 413 -2.22 10.28 12.38
CA GLU A 413 -1.85 11.69 12.27
C GLU A 413 -2.50 12.37 11.06
N HIS A 414 -2.43 11.75 9.87
CA HIS A 414 -2.84 12.37 8.61
C HIS A 414 -4.31 12.10 8.21
N ARG A 415 -4.99 11.16 8.90
CA ARG A 415 -6.37 10.77 8.60
C ARG A 415 -7.29 10.89 9.81
N PRO A 416 -7.48 12.11 10.35
CA PRO A 416 -8.37 12.33 11.50
C PRO A 416 -9.82 11.90 11.23
N ASP A 417 -10.24 11.86 9.97
CA ASP A 417 -11.54 11.36 9.53
C ASP A 417 -11.74 9.85 9.77
N GLN A 418 -10.66 9.11 10.06
CA GLN A 418 -10.67 7.66 10.34
C GLN A 418 -10.57 7.32 11.83
N HIS A 419 -10.34 8.29 12.73
CA HIS A 419 -10.15 8.03 14.17
C HIS A 419 -11.28 7.23 14.80
N ASP A 420 -12.54 7.57 14.50
CA ASP A 420 -13.68 6.87 15.06
C ASP A 420 -13.74 5.41 14.58
N ALA A 421 -13.43 5.17 13.31
CA ALA A 421 -13.37 3.82 12.74
C ALA A 421 -12.22 2.98 13.32
N LEU A 422 -11.05 3.59 13.55
CA LEU A 422 -9.92 2.92 14.20
C LEU A 422 -10.24 2.57 15.66
N ALA A 423 -10.86 3.50 16.39
CA ALA A 423 -11.29 3.25 17.77
C ALA A 423 -12.39 2.18 17.87
N GLU A 424 -13.29 2.07 16.89
CA GLU A 424 -14.28 1.00 16.81
C GLU A 424 -13.63 -0.36 16.52
N ILE A 425 -12.60 -0.40 15.67
CA ILE A 425 -11.90 -1.64 15.31
C ILE A 425 -11.04 -2.14 16.49
N TYR A 426 -10.18 -1.32 17.05
CA TYR A 426 -9.16 -1.76 18.00
C TYR A 426 -9.50 -1.50 19.47
N GLY A 427 -10.45 -0.60 19.75
CA GLY A 427 -10.68 -0.07 21.08
C GLY A 427 -9.80 1.17 21.36
N SER A 428 -10.35 2.13 22.10
CA SER A 428 -9.69 3.41 22.36
C SER A 428 -8.37 3.28 23.15
N ASP A 429 -8.28 2.28 24.03
CA ASP A 429 -7.07 2.02 24.84
C ASP A 429 -5.90 1.55 23.96
N VAL A 430 -6.15 0.59 23.06
CA VAL A 430 -5.13 0.08 22.12
C VAL A 430 -4.69 1.18 21.16
N VAL A 431 -5.62 2.00 20.66
CA VAL A 431 -5.32 3.15 19.80
C VAL A 431 -4.42 4.15 20.52
N GLU A 432 -4.75 4.51 21.78
CA GLU A 432 -3.92 5.44 22.57
C GLU A 432 -2.50 4.91 22.76
N ARG A 433 -2.35 3.65 23.15
CA ARG A 433 -1.04 3.01 23.34
C ARG A 433 -0.25 2.92 22.03
N ALA A 434 -0.89 2.50 20.93
CA ALA A 434 -0.26 2.40 19.63
C ALA A 434 0.25 3.76 19.08
N THR A 435 -0.39 4.88 19.46
CA THR A 435 0.09 6.22 19.08
C THR A 435 1.27 6.72 19.90
N GLN A 436 1.63 6.05 20.99
CA GLN A 436 2.68 6.47 21.93
C GLN A 436 3.92 5.58 21.92
N VAL A 437 3.75 4.28 21.64
CA VAL A 437 4.86 3.31 21.65
C VAL A 437 5.84 3.56 20.51
N GLY A 438 7.12 3.39 20.74
CA GLY A 438 8.18 3.58 19.75
C GLY A 438 8.63 5.03 19.52
N ASN A 439 8.09 6.01 20.27
CA ASN A 439 8.40 7.46 20.17
C ASN A 439 9.46 7.91 21.16
#